data_02d6f3eec6ab4223255b52f64ab94c36
#
_entry.id   02d6f3eec6ab4223255b52f64ab94c36
#
_cell.length_a   1.000
_cell.length_b   1.000
_cell.length_c   1.000
_cell.angle_alpha   90.00
_cell.angle_beta   90.00
_cell.angle_gamma   90.00
#
_symmetry.space_group_name_H-M   'P 1'
#
loop_
_entity.id
_entity.type
_entity.pdbx_description
1 polymer ?
#
loop_
_entity_poly.entity_id
_entity_poly.type
_entity_poly.pdbx_seq_one_letter_code
_entity_poly.pdbx_strand_id
1 'polypeptide(L)'
;MGPAEKETSSEGPDRAALLAFVQQLAPLASETHTYLYCAPDIPPKKLANALSSYAQSYGLDPKDVLVLCDKTVRGTARDGFLLTWDTLISSETGAVPLKEIGRIEPPTSMWSGKMILQPGNRKFLAIARDDELTAFCEGMNKLLKGK
;
A
#
# COMPACT_ATOMS: atom_id res chain seq x y z
N MET A 1 30.81 -7.82 -5.25
CA MET A 1 30.20 -7.69 -5.11
C MET A 1 29.12 -8.28 -4.52
N GLY A 2 28.63 -8.97 -4.46
CA GLY A 2 27.65 -9.76 -3.89
C GLY A 2 26.97 -9.31 -2.61
N PRO A 3 27.68 -8.77 -1.69
CA PRO A 3 27.06 -8.34 -0.44
C PRO A 3 25.92 -7.37 -0.60
N ALA A 4 26.05 -6.45 -1.53
CA ALA A 4 25.00 -5.45 -1.73
C ALA A 4 23.70 -6.11 -2.20
N GLU A 5 23.83 -7.12 -3.04
CA GLU A 5 22.66 -7.82 -3.54
C GLU A 5 21.94 -8.58 -2.45
N LYS A 6 22.71 -9.20 -1.57
CA LYS A 6 22.11 -9.92 -0.45
C LYS A 6 21.37 -9.00 0.47
N GLU A 7 21.94 -7.85 0.74
CA GLU A 7 21.30 -6.88 1.59
C GLU A 7 20.01 -6.41 0.98
N THR A 8 20.00 -6.16 -0.32
CA THR A 8 18.81 -5.74 -1.00
C THR A 8 17.70 -6.76 -0.85
N SER A 9 18.00 -8.03 -1.04
CA SER A 9 16.97 -9.06 -0.96
C SER A 9 16.43 -9.25 0.44
N SER A 10 17.23 -8.92 1.47
CA SER A 10 16.75 -9.05 2.84
C SER A 10 15.95 -7.83 3.29
N GLU A 11 15.88 -6.79 2.48
CA GLU A 11 15.25 -5.54 2.84
C GLU A 11 13.82 -5.42 2.33
N GLY A 12 13.28 -6.46 1.76
CA GLY A 12 11.93 -6.46 1.27
C GLY A 12 11.84 -6.87 -0.18
N PRO A 13 10.70 -6.63 -0.83
CA PRO A 13 10.50 -7.03 -2.22
C PRO A 13 11.41 -6.28 -3.17
N ASP A 14 11.78 -6.93 -4.27
CA ASP A 14 12.53 -6.32 -5.34
C ASP A 14 11.71 -5.17 -5.97
N ARG A 15 12.37 -4.06 -6.29
CA ARG A 15 11.70 -2.89 -6.87
C ARG A 15 11.04 -3.20 -8.20
N ALA A 16 11.71 -3.98 -9.05
CA ALA A 16 11.13 -4.33 -10.35
C ALA A 16 9.87 -5.16 -10.19
N ALA A 17 9.88 -6.11 -9.25
CA ALA A 17 8.72 -6.94 -8.98
C ALA A 17 7.58 -6.12 -8.39
N LEU A 18 7.90 -5.19 -7.51
CA LEU A 18 6.91 -4.30 -6.92
C LEU A 18 6.28 -3.40 -7.97
N LEU A 19 7.08 -2.85 -8.86
CA LEU A 19 6.56 -2.01 -9.94
C LEU A 19 5.65 -2.81 -10.88
N ALA A 20 6.03 -4.05 -11.20
CA ALA A 20 5.21 -4.92 -12.03
C ALA A 20 3.86 -5.19 -11.37
N PHE A 21 3.87 -5.41 -10.07
CA PHE A 21 2.63 -5.61 -9.32
C PHE A 21 1.72 -4.36 -9.42
N VAL A 22 2.30 -3.18 -9.20
CA VAL A 22 1.54 -1.93 -9.27
C VAL A 22 0.95 -1.75 -10.66
N GLN A 23 1.71 -2.07 -11.70
CA GLN A 23 1.23 -1.97 -13.07
C GLN A 23 0.09 -2.94 -13.36
N GLN A 24 0.10 -4.11 -12.74
CA GLN A 24 -1.00 -5.06 -12.88
C GLN A 24 -2.24 -4.64 -12.11
N LEU A 25 -2.04 -3.93 -11.02
CA LEU A 25 -3.16 -3.43 -10.20
C LEU A 25 -3.83 -2.20 -10.82
N ALA A 26 -3.07 -1.41 -11.56
CA ALA A 26 -3.53 -0.13 -12.08
C ALA A 26 -4.81 -0.20 -12.92
N PRO A 27 -4.99 -1.18 -13.84
CA PRO A 27 -6.23 -1.24 -14.61
C PRO A 27 -7.47 -1.41 -13.73
N LEU A 28 -7.36 -2.18 -12.67
CA LEU A 28 -8.47 -2.37 -11.74
C LEU A 28 -8.75 -1.08 -10.96
N ALA A 29 -7.70 -0.40 -10.56
CA ALA A 29 -7.80 0.84 -9.80
C ALA A 29 -8.25 2.03 -10.64
N SER A 30 -8.23 1.91 -11.96
CA SER A 30 -8.62 3.00 -12.84
C SER A 30 -10.13 3.04 -13.13
N GLU A 31 -10.87 2.07 -12.63
CA GLU A 31 -12.30 2.03 -12.88
C GLU A 31 -13.05 3.09 -12.09
N THR A 32 -14.26 3.41 -12.55
CA THR A 32 -15.11 4.38 -11.89
C THR A 32 -15.42 3.95 -10.46
N HIS A 33 -15.43 4.91 -9.56
CA HIS A 33 -15.70 4.68 -8.12
C HIS A 33 -14.63 3.87 -7.42
N THR A 34 -13.39 3.97 -7.88
CA THR A 34 -12.31 3.33 -7.16
C THR A 34 -11.93 4.14 -5.92
N TYR A 35 -11.44 3.44 -4.92
CA TYR A 35 -10.85 4.06 -3.74
C TYR A 35 -9.35 3.84 -3.71
N LEU A 36 -8.84 3.07 -4.65
CA LEU A 36 -7.43 2.70 -4.73
C LEU A 36 -6.84 3.32 -5.99
N TYR A 37 -5.71 3.99 -5.83
CA TYR A 37 -5.04 4.68 -6.93
C TYR A 37 -3.61 4.20 -7.05
N CYS A 38 -3.14 4.04 -8.27
CA CYS A 38 -1.78 3.54 -8.54
C CYS A 38 -0.98 4.56 -9.33
N ALA A 39 0.29 4.69 -9.00
CA ALA A 39 1.20 5.55 -9.75
C ALA A 39 1.27 5.08 -11.21
N PRO A 40 1.41 5.99 -12.17
CA PRO A 40 1.58 7.43 -12.02
C PRO A 40 0.27 8.22 -11.94
N ASP A 41 -0.86 7.55 -11.83
CA ASP A 41 -2.18 8.18 -11.97
C ASP A 41 -2.83 8.52 -10.63
N ILE A 42 -2.06 8.65 -9.57
CA ILE A 42 -2.59 9.08 -8.29
C ILE A 42 -2.94 10.57 -8.39
N PRO A 43 -4.21 10.96 -8.07
CA PRO A 43 -4.58 12.37 -8.15
C PRO A 43 -3.66 13.23 -7.28
N PRO A 44 -3.04 14.28 -7.83
CA PRO A 44 -2.06 15.06 -7.09
C PRO A 44 -2.58 15.66 -5.79
N LYS A 45 -3.83 16.12 -5.80
CA LYS A 45 -4.41 16.73 -4.60
C LYS A 45 -4.61 15.70 -3.49
N LYS A 46 -5.06 14.50 -3.84
CA LYS A 46 -5.21 13.43 -2.86
C LYS A 46 -3.85 13.02 -2.29
N LEU A 47 -2.86 12.94 -3.14
CA LEU A 47 -1.52 12.58 -2.71
C LEU A 47 -0.96 13.66 -1.77
N ALA A 48 -1.11 14.94 -2.12
CA ALA A 48 -0.65 16.03 -1.27
C ALA A 48 -1.36 15.99 0.09
N ASN A 49 -2.65 15.69 0.09
CA ASN A 49 -3.41 15.63 1.35
C ASN A 49 -2.94 14.48 2.24
N ALA A 50 -2.66 13.32 1.66
CA ALA A 50 -2.14 12.19 2.42
C ALA A 50 -0.77 12.50 3.01
N LEU A 51 0.10 13.12 2.20
CA LEU A 51 1.46 13.44 2.63
C LEU A 51 1.50 14.57 3.66
N SER A 52 0.45 15.37 3.76
CA SER A 52 0.38 16.44 4.76
C SER A 52 -0.47 16.07 5.96
N SER A 53 -0.96 14.84 6.02
CA SER A 53 -1.76 14.36 7.15
C SER A 53 -1.08 13.17 7.82
N TYR A 54 -1.57 11.95 7.61
CA TYR A 54 -1.05 10.79 8.33
C TYR A 54 0.37 10.40 7.92
N ALA A 55 0.83 10.84 6.77
CA ALA A 55 2.18 10.51 6.33
C ALA A 55 3.18 11.66 6.48
N GLN A 56 2.75 12.77 7.06
CA GLN A 56 3.56 13.99 7.13
C GLN A 56 4.90 13.79 7.82
N SER A 57 4.91 13.05 8.92
CA SER A 57 6.12 12.92 9.74
C SER A 57 7.22 12.10 9.05
N TYR A 58 6.93 11.43 7.95
CA TYR A 58 7.90 10.58 7.28
C TYR A 58 8.66 11.29 6.17
N GLY A 59 8.25 12.50 5.80
CA GLY A 59 8.98 13.28 4.81
C GLY A 59 9.10 12.64 3.44
N LEU A 60 8.03 12.02 2.98
CA LEU A 60 8.07 11.24 1.73
C LEU A 60 8.10 12.12 0.50
N ASP A 61 8.84 11.67 -0.53
CA ASP A 61 8.77 12.26 -1.85
C ASP A 61 7.52 11.72 -2.54
N PRO A 62 6.68 12.58 -3.12
CA PRO A 62 5.47 12.11 -3.82
C PRO A 62 5.76 11.06 -4.90
N LYS A 63 6.91 11.13 -5.56
CA LYS A 63 7.29 10.15 -6.59
C LYS A 63 7.45 8.74 -6.04
N ASP A 64 7.67 8.59 -4.75
CA ASP A 64 7.92 7.30 -4.15
C ASP A 64 6.64 6.61 -3.69
N VAL A 65 5.50 7.26 -3.81
CA VAL A 65 4.22 6.66 -3.46
C VAL A 65 3.69 5.89 -4.66
N LEU A 66 3.52 4.59 -4.49
CA LEU A 66 3.11 3.69 -5.58
C LEU A 66 1.63 3.41 -5.59
N VAL A 67 1.01 3.32 -4.41
CA VAL A 67 -0.41 3.04 -4.25
C VAL A 67 -0.94 3.94 -3.15
N LEU A 68 -2.14 4.46 -3.35
CA LEU A 68 -2.82 5.27 -2.35
C LEU A 68 -4.26 4.80 -2.24
N CYS A 69 -4.70 4.50 -1.02
CA CYS A 69 -6.10 4.17 -0.73
C CYS A 69 -6.73 5.30 0.06
N ASP A 70 -7.84 5.84 -0.47
CA ASP A 70 -8.57 6.93 0.15
C ASP A 70 -9.81 6.37 0.83
N LYS A 71 -9.82 6.33 2.16
CA LYS A 71 -10.99 5.83 2.88
C LYS A 71 -11.88 6.94 3.40
N THR A 72 -11.64 8.19 2.99
CA THR A 72 -12.44 9.31 3.47
C THR A 72 -13.76 9.41 2.72
N VAL A 73 -14.79 9.86 3.43
CA VAL A 73 -16.12 10.03 2.85
C VAL A 73 -16.12 11.14 1.79
N ARG A 74 -15.33 12.17 2.02
CA ARG A 74 -15.30 13.33 1.13
C ARG A 74 -14.25 13.24 0.03
N GLY A 75 -13.50 12.14 -0.02
CA GLY A 75 -12.50 11.96 -1.04
C GLY A 75 -11.25 12.82 -0.89
N THR A 76 -10.90 13.19 0.33
CA THR A 76 -9.74 14.06 0.59
C THR A 76 -8.44 13.29 0.71
N ALA A 77 -8.50 11.98 0.92
CA ALA A 77 -7.34 11.11 1.15
C ALA A 77 -6.52 11.49 2.41
N ARG A 78 -7.13 12.20 3.35
CA ARG A 78 -6.45 12.53 4.60
C ARG A 78 -6.44 11.37 5.58
N ASP A 79 -7.03 10.26 5.20
CA ASP A 79 -7.06 9.04 5.98
C ASP A 79 -7.07 7.87 5.00
N GLY A 80 -6.43 6.77 5.38
CA GLY A 80 -6.31 5.60 4.52
C GLY A 80 -4.94 4.97 4.66
N PHE A 81 -4.42 4.45 3.55
CA PHE A 81 -3.06 3.90 3.55
C PHE A 81 -2.37 4.20 2.24
N LEU A 82 -1.05 4.12 2.25
CA LEU A 82 -0.25 4.24 1.04
C LEU A 82 0.92 3.26 1.08
N LEU A 83 1.42 2.95 -0.10
CA LEU A 83 2.54 2.04 -0.29
C LEU A 83 3.66 2.77 -0.99
N THR A 84 4.86 2.71 -0.41
CA THR A 84 6.07 3.19 -1.07
C THR A 84 6.91 1.98 -1.50
N TRP A 85 8.14 2.23 -1.93
CA TRP A 85 9.03 1.15 -2.36
C TRP A 85 9.36 0.15 -1.26
N ASP A 86 9.34 0.59 0.00
CA ASP A 86 9.80 -0.23 1.10
C ASP A 86 8.91 -0.18 2.34
N THR A 87 7.80 0.56 2.29
CA THR A 87 7.02 0.81 3.51
C THR A 87 5.53 0.89 3.19
N LEU A 88 4.72 0.33 4.07
CA LEU A 88 3.27 0.49 4.04
C LEU A 88 2.89 1.42 5.19
N ILE A 89 2.18 2.50 4.89
CA ILE A 89 1.85 3.52 5.89
C ILE A 89 0.33 3.69 5.96
N SER A 90 -0.22 3.58 7.16
CA SER A 90 -1.64 3.85 7.38
C SER A 90 -1.78 4.79 8.56
N SER A 91 -2.96 5.42 8.66
CA SER A 91 -3.24 6.31 9.77
C SER A 91 -3.31 5.58 11.11
N GLU A 92 -3.57 4.29 11.08
CA GLU A 92 -3.73 3.50 12.30
C GLU A 92 -2.47 2.77 12.72
N THR A 93 -1.65 2.32 11.77
CA THR A 93 -0.44 1.55 12.10
C THR A 93 0.82 2.38 12.06
N GLY A 94 0.78 3.55 11.43
CA GLY A 94 2.01 4.25 11.10
C GLY A 94 2.76 3.53 9.99
N ALA A 95 4.06 3.78 9.91
CA ALA A 95 4.90 3.18 8.88
C ALA A 95 5.35 1.78 9.30
N VAL A 96 5.10 0.81 8.43
CA VAL A 96 5.52 -0.57 8.67
C VAL A 96 6.41 -0.98 7.50
N PRO A 97 7.71 -1.24 7.75
CA PRO A 97 8.60 -1.65 6.67
C PRO A 97 8.14 -2.97 6.04
N LEU A 98 8.20 -3.06 4.73
CA LEU A 98 7.75 -4.26 4.03
C LEU A 98 8.54 -5.50 4.45
N LYS A 99 9.81 -5.32 4.82
CA LYS A 99 10.63 -6.44 5.27
C LYS A 99 10.12 -7.06 6.58
N GLU A 100 9.28 -6.32 7.31
CA GLU A 100 8.69 -6.83 8.56
C GLU A 100 7.34 -7.48 8.35
N ILE A 101 6.80 -7.42 7.15
CA ILE A 101 5.48 -7.97 6.86
C ILE A 101 5.65 -9.31 6.17
N GLY A 102 5.11 -10.36 6.78
CA GLY A 102 5.11 -11.68 6.17
C GLY A 102 3.90 -11.95 5.31
N ARG A 103 2.77 -11.37 5.69
CA ARG A 103 1.52 -11.58 4.97
C ARG A 103 0.55 -10.46 5.28
N ILE A 104 -0.29 -10.13 4.30
CA ILE A 104 -1.39 -9.17 4.46
C ILE A 104 -2.69 -9.94 4.27
N GLU A 105 -3.55 -9.91 5.29
CA GLU A 105 -4.85 -10.58 5.22
C GLU A 105 -5.91 -9.57 4.79
N PRO A 106 -6.73 -9.92 3.80
CA PRO A 106 -7.79 -9.00 3.36
C PRO A 106 -8.90 -8.92 4.39
N PRO A 107 -9.74 -7.89 4.29
CA PRO A 107 -10.91 -7.79 5.17
C PRO A 107 -11.84 -8.99 4.97
N THR A 108 -12.46 -9.44 6.07
CA THR A 108 -13.39 -10.55 6.02
C THR A 108 -14.84 -10.12 5.91
N SER A 109 -15.10 -8.83 5.98
CA SER A 109 -16.45 -8.29 5.93
C SER A 109 -16.47 -7.05 5.05
N MET A 110 -17.52 -6.91 4.24
CA MET A 110 -17.70 -5.74 3.39
C MET A 110 -17.94 -4.46 4.19
N TRP A 111 -18.44 -4.59 5.39
CA TRP A 111 -18.91 -3.44 6.16
C TRP A 111 -17.94 -2.94 7.21
N SER A 112 -17.03 -3.78 7.66
CA SER A 112 -16.07 -3.41 8.68
C SER A 112 -14.76 -4.09 8.38
N GLY A 113 -14.22 -3.79 7.21
CA GLY A 113 -13.05 -4.49 6.73
C GLY A 113 -11.78 -3.94 7.31
N LYS A 114 -11.06 -4.76 8.05
CA LYS A 114 -9.73 -4.41 8.49
C LYS A 114 -8.73 -5.30 7.81
N MET A 115 -7.71 -4.68 7.23
CA MET A 115 -6.56 -5.41 6.72
C MET A 115 -5.65 -5.71 7.89
N ILE A 116 -5.08 -6.91 7.89
CA ILE A 116 -4.26 -7.37 9.01
C ILE A 116 -2.86 -7.69 8.49
N LEU A 117 -1.86 -7.03 9.09
CA LEU A 117 -0.46 -7.28 8.74
C LEU A 117 0.12 -8.29 9.73
N GLN A 118 0.61 -9.40 9.19
CA GLN A 118 1.23 -10.45 10.00
C GLN A 118 2.74 -10.44 9.80
N PRO A 119 3.52 -10.73 10.79
CA PRO A 119 3.14 -11.07 12.17
C PRO A 119 2.72 -9.84 12.97
N GLY A 120 2.08 -10.08 14.10
CA GLY A 120 1.75 -9.02 15.04
C GLY A 120 0.33 -8.53 15.01
N ASN A 121 -0.48 -9.00 14.04
CA ASN A 121 -1.89 -8.62 13.94
C ASN A 121 -2.11 -7.11 13.93
N ARG A 122 -1.26 -6.37 13.21
CA ARG A 122 -1.44 -4.93 13.07
C ARG A 122 -2.59 -4.68 12.10
N LYS A 123 -3.59 -3.95 12.55
CA LYS A 123 -4.83 -3.80 11.79
C LYS A 123 -5.06 -2.35 11.39
N PHE A 124 -5.60 -2.16 10.20
CA PHE A 124 -6.08 -0.84 9.78
C PHE A 124 -7.30 -1.00 8.90
N LEU A 125 -8.20 -0.04 9.00
CA LEU A 125 -9.42 -0.05 8.21
C LEU A 125 -9.10 0.33 6.77
N ALA A 126 -9.58 -0.46 5.82
CA ALA A 126 -9.44 -0.17 4.41
C ALA A 126 -10.82 -0.18 3.77
N ILE A 127 -11.10 0.85 3.00
CA ILE A 127 -12.35 0.96 2.26
C ILE A 127 -12.02 1.00 0.78
N ALA A 128 -12.42 -0.04 0.08
CA ALA A 128 -12.25 -0.15 -1.36
C ALA A 128 -13.12 -1.30 -1.82
N ARG A 129 -13.25 -1.46 -3.13
CA ARG A 129 -14.00 -2.60 -3.64
C ARG A 129 -13.30 -3.89 -3.26
N ASP A 130 -14.09 -4.95 -3.05
CA ASP A 130 -13.53 -6.25 -2.68
C ASP A 130 -12.47 -6.73 -3.65
N ASP A 131 -12.73 -6.55 -4.95
CA ASP A 131 -11.79 -7.01 -5.96
C ASP A 131 -10.47 -6.23 -5.91
N GLU A 132 -10.53 -4.93 -5.58
CA GLU A 132 -9.32 -4.12 -5.43
C GLU A 132 -8.49 -4.58 -4.25
N LEU A 133 -9.12 -4.78 -3.11
CA LEU A 133 -8.41 -5.19 -1.90
C LEU A 133 -7.88 -6.60 -2.00
N THR A 134 -8.66 -7.50 -2.60
CA THR A 134 -8.23 -8.87 -2.81
C THR A 134 -7.01 -8.91 -3.72
N ALA A 135 -7.06 -8.17 -4.83
CA ALA A 135 -5.93 -8.12 -5.77
C ALA A 135 -4.69 -7.53 -5.11
N PHE A 136 -4.87 -6.49 -4.30
CA PHE A 136 -3.76 -5.88 -3.59
C PHE A 136 -3.11 -6.89 -2.63
N CYS A 137 -3.91 -7.55 -1.83
CA CYS A 137 -3.39 -8.50 -0.84
C CYS A 137 -2.73 -9.70 -1.51
N GLU A 138 -3.36 -10.25 -2.55
CA GLU A 138 -2.79 -11.41 -3.23
C GLU A 138 -1.47 -11.08 -3.91
N GLY A 139 -1.41 -9.94 -4.58
CA GLY A 139 -0.18 -9.53 -5.25
C GLY A 139 0.93 -9.23 -4.26
N MET A 140 0.62 -8.52 -3.19
CA MET A 140 1.61 -8.23 -2.16
C MET A 140 2.10 -9.51 -1.50
N ASN A 141 1.20 -10.46 -1.21
CA ASN A 141 1.60 -11.69 -0.56
C ASN A 141 2.55 -12.52 -1.43
N LYS A 142 2.40 -12.48 -2.73
CA LYS A 142 3.35 -13.14 -3.62
C LYS A 142 4.73 -12.50 -3.52
N LEU A 143 4.78 -11.18 -3.47
CA LEU A 143 6.04 -10.46 -3.35
C LEU A 143 6.70 -10.71 -1.99
N LEU A 144 5.90 -10.72 -0.93
CA LEU A 144 6.43 -10.90 0.41
C LEU A 144 6.96 -12.32 0.62
N LYS A 145 6.35 -13.30 -0.04
CA LYS A 145 6.85 -14.68 0.02
C LYS A 145 8.20 -14.84 -0.64
N GLY A 146 8.46 -14.06 -1.67
CA GLY A 146 9.69 -14.19 -2.45
C GLY A 146 10.91 -13.56 -1.83
N LYS A 147 10.75 -12.88 -0.71
CA LYS A 147 11.93 -12.22 -0.13
C LYS A 147 12.77 -13.13 0.76
#